data_65498fd6e4a05dcaf2c5ea97a28f45e8
#
_entry.id   65498fd6e4a05dcaf2c5ea97a28f45e8
#
_cell.length_a   1.000
_cell.length_b   1.000
_cell.length_c   1.000
_cell.angle_alpha   90.00
_cell.angle_beta   90.00
_cell.angle_gamma   90.00
#
_symmetry.space_group_name_H-M   'P 1'
#
loop_
_entity.id
_entity.type
_entity.pdbx_description
1 polymer ?
#
loop_
_entity_poly.entity_id
_entity_poly.type
_entity_poly.pdbx_seq_one_letter_code
_entity_poly.pdbx_strand_id
1 'polypeptide(L)'
;MADSYRIVVGIDFGASGDEAFRMAMELAREIPASELHLAAVVVEHSQSPTAAQIAKDERMADEAAKKLSEYTEGKRAGYEGAHFERPVVQHVRFGDAAEALHQVAVDVDASLIIVGTRGTKGLRRLVLGSVSERLVKLAHVPVLVARTKDYSGLERTVTRPEAPRPGQTEADLHADPGYEQRSVMSFGSRVSRVSGAI
;
A
#
# COMPACT_ATOMS: atom_id res chain seq x y z
N MET A 1 -9.19 16.09 -20.81
CA MET A 1 -9.32 15.99 -19.33
C MET A 1 -8.17 15.12 -18.89
N ALA A 2 -7.37 15.52 -17.91
CA ALA A 2 -6.32 14.66 -17.40
C ALA A 2 -7.00 13.40 -16.80
N ASP A 3 -6.55 12.23 -17.25
CA ASP A 3 -7.06 10.95 -16.74
C ASP A 3 -6.74 10.86 -15.25
N SER A 4 -7.76 10.63 -14.41
CA SER A 4 -7.57 10.51 -12.96
C SER A 4 -6.80 9.23 -12.65
N TYR A 5 -5.74 9.32 -11.85
CA TYR A 5 -4.97 8.14 -11.42
C TYR A 5 -5.71 7.45 -10.27
N ARG A 6 -6.45 6.39 -10.56
CA ARG A 6 -7.30 5.71 -9.60
C ARG A 6 -6.56 4.58 -8.92
N ILE A 7 -6.57 4.61 -7.58
CA ILE A 7 -5.87 3.63 -6.73
C ILE A 7 -6.91 2.86 -5.93
N VAL A 8 -7.06 1.57 -6.19
CA VAL A 8 -7.90 0.68 -5.38
C VAL A 8 -7.09 0.17 -4.19
N VAL A 9 -7.66 0.26 -3.00
CA VAL A 9 -7.01 -0.15 -1.75
C VAL A 9 -7.86 -1.18 -1.03
N GLY A 10 -7.32 -2.37 -0.85
CA GLY A 10 -7.98 -3.43 -0.08
C GLY A 10 -7.85 -3.20 1.43
N ILE A 11 -8.98 -3.05 2.11
CA ILE A 11 -9.06 -2.78 3.55
C ILE A 11 -9.59 -4.02 4.29
N ASP A 12 -8.76 -4.58 5.17
CA ASP A 12 -9.12 -5.71 6.06
C ASP A 12 -9.33 -5.29 7.52
N PHE A 13 -9.26 -3.98 7.79
CA PHE A 13 -9.35 -3.39 9.14
C PHE A 13 -8.29 -3.88 10.14
N GLY A 14 -7.23 -4.49 9.66
CA GLY A 14 -6.08 -4.94 10.44
C GLY A 14 -4.83 -4.15 10.11
N ALA A 15 -3.73 -4.45 10.82
CA ALA A 15 -2.45 -3.78 10.61
C ALA A 15 -1.95 -3.83 9.16
N SER A 16 -2.34 -4.87 8.41
CA SER A 16 -1.98 -5.04 7.01
C SER A 16 -2.74 -4.10 6.09
N GLY A 17 -4.05 -3.94 6.34
CA GLY A 17 -4.89 -2.93 5.68
C GLY A 17 -4.47 -1.51 6.03
N ASP A 18 -4.06 -1.28 7.28
CA ASP A 18 -3.50 0.00 7.73
C ASP A 18 -2.27 0.39 6.93
N GLU A 19 -1.38 -0.56 6.67
CA GLU A 19 -0.19 -0.31 5.88
C GLU A 19 -0.50 -0.07 4.40
N ALA A 20 -1.49 -0.79 3.85
CA ALA A 20 -1.98 -0.55 2.49
C ALA A 20 -2.57 0.87 2.37
N PHE A 21 -3.40 1.28 3.33
CA PHE A 21 -3.97 2.61 3.37
C PHE A 21 -2.89 3.70 3.49
N ARG A 22 -1.91 3.53 4.41
CA ARG A 22 -0.80 4.45 4.58
C ARG A 22 -0.02 4.65 3.28
N MET A 23 0.33 3.56 2.60
CA MET A 23 1.04 3.59 1.33
C MET A 23 0.23 4.29 0.24
N ALA A 24 -1.08 4.04 0.18
CA ALA A 24 -1.98 4.70 -0.76
C ALA A 24 -2.03 6.22 -0.53
N MET A 25 -2.09 6.65 0.72
CA MET A 25 -2.07 8.07 1.09
C MET A 25 -0.76 8.75 0.70
N GLU A 26 0.38 8.08 0.88
CA GLU A 26 1.68 8.60 0.48
C GLU A 26 1.78 8.76 -1.04
N LEU A 27 1.39 7.73 -1.79
CA LEU A 27 1.39 7.80 -3.26
C LEU A 27 0.42 8.86 -3.79
N ALA A 28 -0.76 8.98 -3.21
CA ALA A 28 -1.74 9.96 -3.64
C ALA A 28 -1.31 11.42 -3.39
N ARG A 29 -0.37 11.67 -2.49
CA ARG A 29 0.26 12.98 -2.31
C ARG A 29 1.19 13.32 -3.47
N GLU A 30 1.95 12.34 -3.93
CA GLU A 30 2.96 12.50 -4.97
C GLU A 30 2.34 12.52 -6.38
N ILE A 31 1.19 11.86 -6.57
CA ILE A 31 0.54 11.73 -7.87
C ILE A 31 -0.58 12.78 -8.01
N PRO A 32 -0.42 13.79 -8.88
CA PRO A 32 -1.47 14.76 -9.15
C PRO A 32 -2.75 14.09 -9.70
N ALA A 33 -3.91 14.64 -9.38
CA ALA A 33 -5.21 14.15 -9.83
C ALA A 33 -5.49 12.67 -9.48
N SER A 34 -4.91 12.17 -8.37
CA SER A 34 -5.21 10.83 -7.88
C SER A 34 -6.55 10.76 -7.13
N GLU A 35 -7.18 9.59 -7.18
CA GLU A 35 -8.42 9.25 -6.51
C GLU A 35 -8.24 7.91 -5.78
N LEU A 36 -8.71 7.82 -4.52
CA LEU A 36 -8.61 6.60 -3.73
C LEU A 36 -9.95 5.87 -3.68
N HIS A 37 -9.94 4.59 -4.04
CA HIS A 37 -11.07 3.68 -3.96
C HIS A 37 -10.81 2.65 -2.88
N LEU A 38 -11.35 2.87 -1.67
CA LEU A 38 -11.19 1.96 -0.54
C LEU A 38 -12.22 0.85 -0.63
N ALA A 39 -11.78 -0.39 -0.66
CA ALA A 39 -12.64 -1.55 -0.82
C ALA A 39 -12.54 -2.49 0.38
N ALA A 40 -13.67 -2.72 1.05
CA ALA A 40 -13.87 -3.76 2.05
C ALA A 40 -14.69 -4.91 1.45
N VAL A 41 -14.27 -6.15 1.70
CA VAL A 41 -14.96 -7.33 1.17
C VAL A 41 -15.53 -8.16 2.32
N VAL A 42 -16.83 -8.41 2.24
CA VAL A 42 -17.56 -9.30 3.13
C VAL A 42 -17.52 -10.70 2.52
N VAL A 43 -16.95 -11.65 3.25
CA VAL A 43 -16.85 -13.03 2.77
C VAL A 43 -18.21 -13.69 2.86
N GLU A 44 -18.76 -14.07 1.72
CA GLU A 44 -20.04 -14.74 1.60
C GLU A 44 -19.86 -16.28 1.60
N HIS A 45 -20.80 -16.97 2.22
CA HIS A 45 -20.75 -18.44 2.36
C HIS A 45 -21.92 -19.17 1.66
N SER A 46 -22.83 -18.48 0.98
CA SER A 46 -24.01 -19.11 0.39
C SER A 46 -24.10 -18.95 -1.12
N GLN A 47 -24.28 -20.04 -1.84
CA GLN A 47 -24.49 -20.07 -3.30
C GLN A 47 -25.96 -19.92 -3.71
N SER A 48 -26.90 -19.98 -2.76
CA SER A 48 -28.33 -19.85 -3.03
C SER A 48 -29.01 -19.09 -1.89
N PRO A 49 -29.09 -17.77 -1.98
CA PRO A 49 -29.60 -16.96 -0.88
C PRO A 49 -31.13 -17.12 -0.71
N THR A 50 -31.55 -17.42 0.51
CA THR A 50 -32.96 -17.28 0.94
C THR A 50 -33.26 -15.82 1.25
N ALA A 51 -34.54 -15.45 1.36
CA ALA A 51 -34.93 -14.09 1.77
C ALA A 51 -34.31 -13.68 3.12
N ALA A 52 -34.16 -14.62 4.05
CA ALA A 52 -33.48 -14.38 5.33
C ALA A 52 -31.98 -14.15 5.16
N GLN A 53 -31.35 -14.82 4.20
CA GLN A 53 -29.93 -14.61 3.87
C GLN A 53 -29.73 -13.25 3.23
N ILE A 54 -30.58 -12.85 2.27
CA ILE A 54 -30.52 -11.52 1.65
C ILE A 54 -30.61 -10.41 2.71
N ALA A 55 -31.59 -10.49 3.63
CA ALA A 55 -31.75 -9.50 4.71
C ALA A 55 -30.56 -9.50 5.71
N LYS A 56 -29.85 -10.62 5.84
CA LYS A 56 -28.63 -10.70 6.63
C LYS A 56 -27.47 -10.02 5.89
N ASP A 57 -27.34 -10.29 4.61
CA ASP A 57 -26.28 -9.75 3.76
C ASP A 57 -26.40 -8.22 3.63
N GLU A 58 -27.62 -7.68 3.50
CA GLU A 58 -27.89 -6.23 3.53
C GLU A 58 -27.37 -5.61 4.85
N ARG A 59 -27.69 -6.21 6.00
CA ARG A 59 -27.21 -5.72 7.29
C ARG A 59 -25.68 -5.79 7.40
N MET A 60 -25.08 -6.85 6.92
CA MET A 60 -23.61 -7.00 6.90
C MET A 60 -22.97 -5.96 5.97
N ALA A 61 -23.61 -5.62 4.85
CA ALA A 61 -23.16 -4.55 3.97
C ALA A 61 -23.20 -3.18 4.67
N ASP A 62 -24.31 -2.87 5.34
CA ASP A 62 -24.49 -1.62 6.07
C ASP A 62 -23.45 -1.49 7.22
N GLU A 63 -23.25 -2.56 7.97
CA GLU A 63 -22.23 -2.61 9.02
C GLU A 63 -20.82 -2.43 8.47
N ALA A 64 -20.50 -3.07 7.34
CA ALA A 64 -19.21 -2.94 6.69
C ALA A 64 -19.01 -1.52 6.12
N ALA A 65 -20.04 -0.92 5.53
CA ALA A 65 -20.00 0.45 5.03
C ALA A 65 -19.78 1.45 6.16
N LYS A 66 -20.51 1.32 7.26
CA LYS A 66 -20.33 2.14 8.45
C LYS A 66 -18.91 2.01 9.01
N LYS A 67 -18.44 0.79 9.16
CA LYS A 67 -17.07 0.51 9.65
C LYS A 67 -16.01 1.09 8.73
N LEU A 68 -16.19 1.02 7.40
CA LEU A 68 -15.27 1.59 6.42
C LEU A 68 -15.25 3.11 6.49
N SER A 69 -16.42 3.76 6.71
CA SER A 69 -16.51 5.21 6.89
C SER A 69 -15.78 5.66 8.16
N GLU A 70 -16.09 5.04 9.30
CA GLU A 70 -15.43 5.34 10.58
C GLU A 70 -13.91 5.11 10.51
N TYR A 71 -13.48 4.03 9.87
CA TYR A 71 -12.08 3.73 9.60
C TYR A 71 -11.41 4.84 8.78
N THR A 72 -12.04 5.23 7.68
CA THR A 72 -11.51 6.25 6.77
C THR A 72 -11.37 7.61 7.48
N GLU A 73 -12.39 8.02 8.21
CA GLU A 73 -12.40 9.28 8.96
C GLU A 73 -11.32 9.28 10.04
N GLY A 74 -11.24 8.20 10.85
CA GLY A 74 -10.24 8.06 11.90
C GLY A 74 -8.80 8.07 11.36
N LYS A 75 -8.56 7.41 10.23
CA LYS A 75 -7.24 7.39 9.60
C LYS A 75 -6.88 8.73 8.97
N ARG A 76 -7.81 9.43 8.33
CA ARG A 76 -7.56 10.76 7.75
C ARG A 76 -7.23 11.78 8.82
N ALA A 77 -7.90 11.75 9.96
CA ALA A 77 -7.63 12.64 11.10
C ALA A 77 -6.20 12.47 11.66
N GLY A 78 -5.64 11.27 11.61
CA GLY A 78 -4.28 10.98 12.06
C GLY A 78 -3.16 11.45 11.11
N TYR A 79 -3.50 11.87 9.90
CA TYR A 79 -2.56 12.47 8.96
C TYR A 79 -2.53 13.99 9.15
N GLU A 80 -2.07 14.46 10.31
CA GLU A 80 -1.96 15.87 10.67
C GLU A 80 -1.09 16.64 9.67
N GLY A 81 -1.57 17.81 9.26
CA GLY A 81 -0.80 18.84 8.55
C GLY A 81 -0.95 18.88 7.03
N ALA A 82 -1.69 17.96 6.40
CA ALA A 82 -2.06 18.10 5.00
C ALA A 82 -3.57 17.87 4.85
N HIS A 83 -4.27 18.89 4.40
CA HIS A 83 -5.59 18.70 3.83
C HIS A 83 -5.47 17.68 2.70
N PHE A 84 -5.80 16.42 3.00
CA PHE A 84 -5.90 15.40 1.97
C PHE A 84 -7.23 15.67 1.22
N GLU A 85 -7.16 16.52 0.23
CA GLU A 85 -8.30 16.95 -0.58
C GLU A 85 -8.62 16.00 -1.74
N ARG A 86 -7.93 14.84 -1.80
CA ARG A 86 -8.19 13.87 -2.86
C ARG A 86 -9.54 13.18 -2.65
N PRO A 87 -10.28 12.92 -3.72
CA PRO A 87 -11.51 12.13 -3.64
C PRO A 87 -11.23 10.75 -3.05
N VAL A 88 -12.09 10.34 -2.11
CA VAL A 88 -12.08 9.00 -1.53
C VAL A 88 -13.44 8.38 -1.75
N VAL A 89 -13.49 7.30 -2.53
CA VAL A 89 -14.69 6.52 -2.80
C VAL A 89 -14.61 5.23 -2.01
N GLN A 90 -15.72 4.82 -1.40
CA GLN A 90 -15.79 3.62 -0.59
C GLN A 90 -16.59 2.54 -1.31
N HIS A 91 -16.10 1.31 -1.29
CA HIS A 91 -16.74 0.14 -1.88
C HIS A 91 -16.89 -0.94 -0.83
N VAL A 92 -18.09 -1.49 -0.74
CA VAL A 92 -18.34 -2.76 -0.04
C VAL A 92 -18.71 -3.80 -1.09
N ARG A 93 -18.04 -4.92 -1.07
CA ARG A 93 -18.27 -6.03 -1.99
C ARG A 93 -18.46 -7.33 -1.21
N PHE A 94 -19.14 -8.28 -1.82
CA PHE A 94 -19.31 -9.63 -1.29
C PHE A 94 -18.46 -10.63 -2.06
N GLY A 95 -18.12 -11.75 -1.42
CA GLY A 95 -17.51 -12.90 -2.07
C GLY A 95 -16.02 -13.06 -1.83
N ASP A 96 -15.31 -13.58 -2.82
CA ASP A 96 -13.85 -13.75 -2.72
C ASP A 96 -13.13 -12.40 -2.80
N ALA A 97 -12.25 -12.16 -1.84
CA ALA A 97 -11.63 -10.86 -1.69
C ALA A 97 -10.71 -10.48 -2.88
N ALA A 98 -10.01 -11.43 -3.47
CA ALA A 98 -9.13 -11.12 -4.61
C ALA A 98 -9.96 -10.82 -5.87
N GLU A 99 -11.01 -11.57 -6.12
CA GLU A 99 -11.93 -11.36 -7.24
C GLU A 99 -12.69 -10.04 -7.09
N ALA A 100 -13.21 -9.76 -5.89
CA ALA A 100 -13.94 -8.54 -5.61
C ALA A 100 -13.06 -7.29 -5.77
N LEU A 101 -11.82 -7.32 -5.29
CA LEU A 101 -10.87 -6.22 -5.46
C LEU A 101 -10.48 -6.02 -6.93
N HIS A 102 -10.26 -7.12 -7.66
CA HIS A 102 -10.03 -7.06 -9.09
C HIS A 102 -11.22 -6.45 -9.84
N GLN A 103 -12.46 -6.87 -9.51
CA GLN A 103 -13.65 -6.34 -10.14
C GLN A 103 -13.83 -4.84 -9.84
N VAL A 104 -13.58 -4.39 -8.60
CA VAL A 104 -13.57 -2.94 -8.30
C VAL A 104 -12.55 -2.22 -9.18
N ALA A 105 -11.36 -2.77 -9.36
CA ALA A 105 -10.34 -2.14 -10.20
C ALA A 105 -10.79 -2.04 -11.68
N VAL A 106 -11.48 -3.05 -12.19
CA VAL A 106 -12.07 -3.01 -13.54
C VAL A 106 -13.20 -1.97 -13.62
N ASP A 107 -14.13 -1.96 -12.65
CA ASP A 107 -15.29 -1.07 -12.63
C ASP A 107 -14.89 0.42 -12.62
N VAL A 108 -13.77 0.74 -11.97
CA VAL A 108 -13.30 2.13 -11.83
C VAL A 108 -12.17 2.48 -12.77
N ASP A 109 -11.77 1.59 -13.67
CA ASP A 109 -10.61 1.77 -14.55
C ASP A 109 -9.36 2.18 -13.74
N ALA A 110 -9.00 1.35 -12.77
CA ALA A 110 -7.92 1.65 -11.84
C ALA A 110 -6.54 1.58 -12.51
N SER A 111 -5.64 2.43 -12.06
CA SER A 111 -4.23 2.45 -12.46
C SER A 111 -3.35 1.56 -11.57
N LEU A 112 -3.81 1.27 -10.35
CA LEU A 112 -3.04 0.54 -9.34
C LEU A 112 -3.97 -0.11 -8.32
N ILE A 113 -3.63 -1.31 -7.86
CA ILE A 113 -4.24 -1.93 -6.68
C ILE A 113 -3.21 -2.01 -5.56
N ILE A 114 -3.57 -1.61 -4.35
CA ILE A 114 -2.73 -1.71 -3.15
C ILE A 114 -3.40 -2.63 -2.14
N VAL A 115 -2.69 -3.64 -1.68
CA VAL A 115 -3.14 -4.55 -0.63
C VAL A 115 -2.05 -4.78 0.40
N GLY A 116 -2.43 -5.16 1.61
CA GLY A 116 -1.46 -5.57 2.62
C GLY A 116 -0.90 -6.97 2.36
N THR A 117 0.18 -7.32 3.05
CA THR A 117 0.82 -8.65 2.92
C THR A 117 0.01 -9.78 3.51
N ARG A 118 -0.87 -9.51 4.50
CA ARG A 118 -1.62 -10.51 5.28
C ARG A 118 -2.96 -9.93 5.68
N GLY A 119 -3.99 -10.77 5.68
CA GLY A 119 -5.23 -10.48 6.38
C GLY A 119 -5.10 -10.71 7.91
N THR A 120 -6.19 -10.52 8.64
CA THR A 120 -6.26 -10.57 10.11
C THR A 120 -5.78 -11.86 10.78
N LYS A 121 -5.53 -12.93 10.02
CA LYS A 121 -5.12 -14.26 10.53
C LYS A 121 -3.61 -14.51 10.52
N GLY A 122 -2.79 -13.50 10.71
CA GLY A 122 -1.34 -13.45 10.62
C GLY A 122 -0.54 -14.70 11.02
N LEU A 123 -0.01 -15.43 10.05
CA LEU A 123 1.07 -16.40 10.25
C LEU A 123 2.44 -15.69 10.17
N ARG A 124 3.33 -16.04 11.10
CA ARG A 124 4.67 -15.45 11.22
C ARG A 124 5.53 -15.77 9.99
N ARG A 125 6.18 -14.76 9.43
CA ARG A 125 7.31 -14.73 8.48
C ARG A 125 7.05 -15.22 7.04
N LEU A 126 7.24 -14.29 6.10
CA LEU A 126 7.61 -14.51 4.68
C LEU A 126 6.57 -15.11 3.72
N VAL A 127 5.32 -15.32 4.12
CA VAL A 127 4.31 -15.81 3.18
C VAL A 127 3.43 -14.65 2.76
N LEU A 128 3.32 -14.44 1.46
CA LEU A 128 2.33 -13.57 0.86
C LEU A 128 0.94 -14.11 1.24
N GLY A 129 0.03 -13.25 1.71
CA GLY A 129 -1.33 -13.67 2.06
C GLY A 129 -2.09 -14.19 0.84
N SER A 130 -3.03 -15.10 1.06
CA SER A 130 -3.80 -15.74 -0.03
C SER A 130 -4.48 -14.72 -0.97
N VAL A 131 -5.01 -13.64 -0.43
CA VAL A 131 -5.62 -12.55 -1.21
C VAL A 131 -4.58 -11.85 -2.07
N SER A 132 -3.46 -11.44 -1.48
CA SER A 132 -2.40 -10.73 -2.20
C SER A 132 -1.78 -11.62 -3.29
N GLU A 133 -1.52 -12.90 -2.99
CA GLU A 133 -0.97 -13.85 -3.96
C GLU A 133 -1.92 -14.07 -5.14
N ARG A 134 -3.21 -14.29 -4.84
CA ARG A 134 -4.22 -14.51 -5.87
C ARG A 134 -4.44 -13.26 -6.71
N LEU A 135 -4.46 -12.09 -6.08
CA LEU A 135 -4.65 -10.81 -6.76
C LEU A 135 -3.50 -10.51 -7.75
N VAL A 136 -2.24 -10.76 -7.36
CA VAL A 136 -1.08 -10.61 -8.25
C VAL A 136 -1.19 -11.48 -9.50
N LYS A 137 -1.83 -12.65 -9.39
CA LYS A 137 -2.05 -13.57 -10.55
C LYS A 137 -3.25 -13.16 -11.40
N LEU A 138 -4.26 -12.52 -10.80
CA LEU A 138 -5.53 -12.21 -11.43
C LEU A 138 -5.58 -10.81 -12.05
N ALA A 139 -4.92 -9.84 -11.44
CA ALA A 139 -5.06 -8.43 -11.80
C ALA A 139 -4.49 -8.11 -13.18
N HIS A 140 -5.18 -7.23 -13.91
CA HIS A 140 -4.74 -6.68 -15.20
C HIS A 140 -4.04 -5.32 -15.07
N VAL A 141 -3.91 -4.83 -13.84
CA VAL A 141 -3.20 -3.60 -13.48
C VAL A 141 -2.10 -3.92 -12.47
N PRO A 142 -1.09 -3.06 -12.29
CA PRO A 142 -0.07 -3.25 -11.27
C PRO A 142 -0.67 -3.49 -9.88
N VAL A 143 -0.06 -4.40 -9.11
CA VAL A 143 -0.43 -4.68 -7.71
C VAL A 143 0.75 -4.36 -6.82
N LEU A 144 0.54 -3.45 -5.88
CA LEU A 144 1.50 -3.12 -4.83
C LEU A 144 1.10 -3.84 -3.55
N VAL A 145 2.03 -4.64 -3.02
CA VAL A 145 1.83 -5.32 -1.76
C VAL A 145 2.54 -4.55 -0.66
N ALA A 146 1.78 -3.82 0.13
CA ALA A 146 2.28 -2.98 1.21
C ALA A 146 2.75 -3.82 2.39
N ARG A 147 3.91 -3.48 2.92
CA ARG A 147 4.54 -4.15 4.06
C ARG A 147 5.13 -3.13 5.00
N THR A 148 4.93 -3.33 6.29
CA THR A 148 5.65 -2.55 7.31
C THR A 148 7.15 -2.73 7.14
N LYS A 149 7.84 -1.61 7.09
CA LYS A 149 9.30 -1.58 6.95
C LYS A 149 9.95 -2.06 8.24
N ASP A 150 10.56 -3.25 8.19
CA ASP A 150 11.29 -3.84 9.30
C ASP A 150 12.63 -4.38 8.81
N TYR A 151 13.70 -3.77 9.26
CA TYR A 151 15.07 -4.18 8.98
C TYR A 151 15.76 -4.77 10.22
N SER A 152 15.01 -5.07 11.29
CA SER A 152 15.55 -5.72 12.48
C SER A 152 16.16 -7.09 12.12
N GLY A 153 17.37 -7.32 12.55
CA GLY A 153 18.11 -8.55 12.28
C GLY A 153 18.64 -8.71 10.84
N LEU A 154 18.56 -7.64 10.02
CA LEU A 154 19.27 -7.60 8.73
C LEU A 154 20.57 -6.82 8.86
N GLU A 155 21.66 -7.43 8.40
CA GLU A 155 22.93 -6.73 8.27
C GLU A 155 22.83 -5.69 7.14
N ARG A 156 23.14 -4.45 7.46
CA ARG A 156 23.15 -3.38 6.46
C ARG A 156 24.51 -3.35 5.77
N THR A 157 24.53 -3.71 4.50
CA THR A 157 25.72 -3.60 3.64
C THR A 157 25.92 -2.20 3.06
N VAL A 158 24.99 -1.28 3.32
CA VAL A 158 25.10 0.12 2.89
C VAL A 158 25.86 0.89 3.95
N THR A 159 27.07 1.34 3.63
CA THR A 159 27.80 2.32 4.42
C THR A 159 27.06 3.65 4.29
N ARG A 160 26.41 4.09 5.36
CA ARG A 160 25.84 5.44 5.39
C ARG A 160 26.99 6.42 5.24
N PRO A 161 26.90 7.45 4.37
CA PRO A 161 27.90 8.49 4.35
C PRO A 161 28.15 8.99 5.77
N GLU A 162 29.41 9.09 6.17
CA GLU A 162 29.75 9.58 7.50
C GLU A 162 29.20 10.99 7.65
N ALA A 163 28.45 11.23 8.71
CA ALA A 163 27.97 12.59 8.97
C ALA A 163 29.17 13.54 9.09
N PRO A 164 29.06 14.78 8.60
CA PRO A 164 30.14 15.75 8.73
C PRO A 164 30.60 15.85 10.18
N ARG A 165 31.91 15.77 10.40
CA ARG A 165 32.51 15.98 11.74
C ARG A 165 32.29 17.44 12.16
N PRO A 166 32.27 17.75 13.46
CA PRO A 166 32.20 19.13 13.90
C PRO A 166 33.25 20.00 13.21
N GLY A 167 32.80 20.99 12.43
CA GLY A 167 33.65 21.88 11.65
C GLY A 167 33.90 21.50 10.18
N GLN A 168 33.36 20.36 9.72
CA GLN A 168 33.31 19.98 8.31
C GLN A 168 31.98 20.39 7.69
N THR A 169 32.02 20.94 6.49
CA THR A 169 30.84 21.23 5.68
C THR A 169 30.54 20.07 4.74
N GLU A 170 29.31 20.04 4.21
CA GLU A 170 28.89 19.06 3.19
C GLU A 170 29.76 19.18 1.91
N ALA A 171 30.23 20.38 1.60
CA ALA A 171 31.17 20.67 0.50
C ALA A 171 32.54 20.00 0.72
N ASP A 172 33.02 19.95 1.96
CA ASP A 172 34.29 19.29 2.32
C ASP A 172 34.19 17.77 2.17
N LEU A 173 33.02 17.18 2.40
CA LEU A 173 32.78 15.76 2.18
C LEU A 173 32.80 15.41 0.70
N HIS A 174 32.19 16.23 -0.14
CA HIS A 174 32.19 16.04 -1.60
C HIS A 174 33.58 16.25 -2.23
N ALA A 175 34.43 17.01 -1.61
CA ALA A 175 35.82 17.22 -2.04
C ALA A 175 36.75 16.03 -1.69
N ASP A 176 36.31 15.12 -0.81
CA ASP A 176 37.07 13.90 -0.46
C ASP A 176 36.99 12.87 -1.62
N PRO A 177 38.09 12.50 -2.27
CA PRO A 177 38.10 11.53 -3.36
C PRO A 177 37.51 10.16 -2.99
N GLY A 178 37.44 9.83 -1.70
CA GLY A 178 36.84 8.60 -1.19
C GLY A 178 35.36 8.71 -0.88
N TYR A 179 34.74 9.90 -0.95
CA TYR A 179 33.36 10.12 -0.60
C TYR A 179 32.41 9.37 -1.54
N GLU A 180 32.62 9.45 -2.85
CA GLU A 180 31.83 8.73 -3.84
C GLU A 180 31.93 7.20 -3.68
N GLN A 181 33.10 6.68 -3.30
CA GLN A 181 33.27 5.24 -3.06
C GLN A 181 32.52 4.76 -1.81
N ARG A 182 32.40 5.61 -0.79
CA ARG A 182 31.66 5.33 0.44
C ARG A 182 30.14 5.44 0.29
N SER A 183 29.68 6.16 -0.75
CA SER A 183 28.27 6.34 -1.06
C SER A 183 27.68 5.24 -1.96
N VAL A 184 28.50 4.29 -2.41
CA VAL A 184 28.10 3.24 -3.37
C VAL A 184 27.51 2.05 -2.63
N MET A 185 26.35 1.58 -3.08
CA MET A 185 25.78 0.29 -2.64
C MET A 185 26.69 -0.86 -3.06
N SER A 186 27.12 -1.68 -2.11
CA SER A 186 27.79 -2.94 -2.41
C SER A 186 26.78 -4.09 -2.39
N PHE A 187 26.66 -4.82 -3.49
CA PHE A 187 25.97 -6.09 -3.56
C PHE A 187 27.01 -7.21 -3.54
N GLY A 188 27.16 -7.88 -2.41
CA GLY A 188 28.15 -8.93 -2.26
C GLY A 188 29.57 -8.39 -2.49
N SER A 189 30.39 -9.12 -3.24
CA SER A 189 31.79 -8.74 -3.57
C SER A 189 31.94 -7.80 -4.78
N ARG A 190 30.82 -7.24 -5.31
CA ARG A 190 30.82 -6.33 -6.46
C ARG A 190 30.23 -4.98 -6.10
N VAL A 191 31.00 -3.95 -6.35
CA VAL A 191 30.56 -2.55 -6.28
C VAL A 191 30.03 -2.16 -7.66
N SER A 192 28.78 -1.79 -7.77
CA SER A 192 28.17 -1.29 -9.02
C SER A 192 28.03 0.23 -8.93
N ARG A 193 28.68 0.96 -9.82
CA ARG A 193 28.51 2.39 -9.96
C ARG A 193 27.27 2.64 -10.84
N VAL A 194 26.23 3.25 -10.27
CA VAL A 194 25.16 3.82 -11.08
C VAL A 194 25.57 5.23 -11.45
N SER A 195 26.12 5.39 -12.64
CA SER A 195 26.37 6.71 -13.22
C SER A 195 25.03 7.23 -13.73
N GLY A 196 24.41 8.13 -12.98
CA GLY A 196 23.29 8.93 -13.47
C GLY A 196 23.84 10.06 -14.34
N ALA A 197 23.80 9.85 -15.65
CA ALA A 197 23.86 10.95 -16.60
C ALA A 197 22.43 11.13 -17.13
N ILE A 198 21.82 12.23 -16.77
CA ILE A 198 20.82 12.95 -17.57
C ILE A 198 21.23 14.39 -17.60
#